data_344b46925243a0f6256cb792596f60c6
#
_entry.id   344b46925243a0f6256cb792596f60c6
#
_cell.length_a   1.000
_cell.length_b   1.000
_cell.length_c   1.000
_cell.angle_alpha   90.00
_cell.angle_beta   90.00
_cell.angle_gamma   90.00
#
_symmetry.space_group_name_H-M   'P 1'
#
loop_
_entity.id
_entity.type
_entity.pdbx_description
1 polymer ?
#
loop_
_entity_poly.entity_id
_entity_poly.type
_entity_poly.pdbx_seq_one_letter_code
_entity_poly.pdbx_strand_id
1 'polypeptide(L)'
;MHKIPTISFNDLKNTNKDVLDFLTSSLENNGFFVINDHPINLDLIKRTFDIAEEMFNLPYEIKQKYHVPGTNGARGYTPYGIETALNEKVADQKEFWHQGSTTNSALMSNIYIEEVNNFSDLDVLYKEFESMGIEILKAFTNFKLDY
;
A
#
# COMPACT_ATOMS: atom_id res chain seq x y z
N MET A 1 -9.16 -23.53 14.81
CA MET A 1 -9.17 -22.22 14.10
C MET A 1 -7.73 -21.71 14.15
N HIS A 2 -7.04 -21.60 13.02
CA HIS A 2 -5.71 -20.99 13.01
C HIS A 2 -5.85 -19.50 13.35
N LYS A 3 -5.23 -19.07 14.42
CA LYS A 3 -5.22 -17.67 14.82
C LYS A 3 -4.22 -16.92 13.92
N ILE A 4 -4.65 -15.83 13.31
CA ILE A 4 -3.76 -14.98 12.52
C ILE A 4 -2.67 -14.41 13.44
N PRO A 5 -1.36 -14.58 13.12
CA PRO A 5 -0.29 -14.03 13.93
C PRO A 5 -0.40 -12.50 14.00
N THR A 6 -0.38 -11.95 15.19
CA THR A 6 -0.55 -10.50 15.43
C THR A 6 0.51 -10.02 16.41
N ILE A 7 1.15 -8.89 16.10
CA ILE A 7 2.15 -8.23 16.93
C ILE A 7 1.81 -6.74 17.08
N SER A 8 2.13 -6.12 18.23
CA SER A 8 1.99 -4.68 18.35
C SER A 8 3.14 -3.95 17.67
N PHE A 9 2.87 -2.76 17.13
CA PHE A 9 3.91 -1.94 16.50
C PHE A 9 5.01 -1.54 17.50
N ASN A 10 4.66 -1.35 18.77
CA ASN A 10 5.63 -1.04 19.80
C ASN A 10 6.57 -2.21 20.11
N ASP A 11 6.05 -3.44 20.15
CA ASP A 11 6.88 -4.63 20.34
C ASP A 11 7.82 -4.82 19.15
N LEU A 12 7.32 -4.59 17.94
CA LEU A 12 8.11 -4.66 16.72
C LEU A 12 9.27 -3.66 16.72
N LYS A 13 9.07 -2.43 17.21
CA LYS A 13 10.14 -1.43 17.35
C LYS A 13 11.18 -1.79 18.39
N ASN A 14 10.80 -2.54 19.44
CA ASN A 14 11.68 -3.01 20.49
C ASN A 14 12.24 -4.41 20.16
N THR A 15 12.69 -4.60 18.93
CA THR A 15 13.12 -5.87 18.38
C THR A 15 14.09 -6.62 19.31
N ASN A 16 13.71 -7.81 19.72
CA ASN A 16 14.50 -8.78 20.45
C ASN A 16 14.36 -10.16 19.80
N LYS A 17 15.00 -11.17 20.38
CA LYS A 17 14.97 -12.51 19.81
C LYS A 17 13.54 -13.07 19.69
N ASP A 18 12.69 -12.86 20.71
CA ASP A 18 11.32 -13.40 20.72
C ASP A 18 10.46 -12.76 19.61
N VAL A 19 10.64 -11.46 19.35
CA VAL A 19 9.98 -10.74 18.25
C VAL A 19 10.43 -11.32 16.90
N LEU A 20 11.70 -11.60 16.74
CA LEU A 20 12.23 -12.16 15.49
C LEU A 20 11.78 -13.59 15.27
N ASP A 21 11.82 -14.42 16.30
CA ASP A 21 11.31 -15.80 16.22
C ASP A 21 9.82 -15.78 15.86
N PHE A 22 9.05 -14.85 16.41
CA PHE A 22 7.65 -14.64 16.04
C PHE A 22 7.49 -14.23 14.58
N LEU A 23 8.25 -13.22 14.08
CA LEU A 23 8.18 -12.75 12.70
C LEU A 23 8.58 -13.85 11.73
N THR A 24 9.71 -14.52 11.98
CA THR A 24 10.21 -15.63 11.15
C THR A 24 9.17 -16.74 11.06
N SER A 25 8.69 -17.22 12.22
CA SER A 25 7.68 -18.28 12.27
C SER A 25 6.38 -17.88 11.58
N SER A 26 5.96 -16.62 11.72
CA SER A 26 4.75 -16.12 11.05
C SER A 26 4.87 -16.12 9.54
N LEU A 27 6.02 -15.69 9.01
CA LEU A 27 6.26 -15.66 7.56
C LEU A 27 6.46 -17.08 7.00
N GLU A 28 7.19 -17.96 7.69
CA GLU A 28 7.42 -19.34 7.25
C GLU A 28 6.13 -20.18 7.24
N ASN A 29 5.27 -20.02 8.25
CA ASN A 29 4.10 -20.87 8.42
C ASN A 29 2.82 -20.29 7.79
N ASN A 30 2.70 -18.95 7.69
CA ASN A 30 1.48 -18.28 7.25
C ASN A 30 1.71 -17.37 6.02
N GLY A 31 2.94 -16.95 5.76
CA GLY A 31 3.28 -15.99 4.71
C GLY A 31 2.98 -14.53 5.05
N PHE A 32 2.39 -14.25 6.22
CA PHE A 32 2.02 -12.90 6.66
C PHE A 32 1.82 -12.83 8.18
N PHE A 33 1.73 -11.61 8.70
CA PHE A 33 1.30 -11.28 10.07
C PHE A 33 0.54 -9.97 10.09
N VAL A 34 -0.15 -9.68 11.17
CA VAL A 34 -0.89 -8.43 11.38
C VAL A 34 -0.16 -7.59 12.41
N ILE A 35 -0.08 -6.29 12.15
CA ILE A 35 0.42 -5.30 13.10
C ILE A 35 -0.77 -4.52 13.65
N ASN A 36 -0.93 -4.53 14.96
CA ASN A 36 -1.87 -3.66 15.68
C ASN A 36 -1.14 -2.47 16.32
N ASP A 37 -1.91 -1.53 16.89
CA ASP A 37 -1.40 -0.32 17.55
C ASP A 37 -0.43 0.50 16.69
N HIS A 38 -0.63 0.46 15.36
CA HIS A 38 0.18 1.22 14.42
C HIS A 38 -0.06 2.74 14.57
N PRO A 39 0.95 3.59 14.28
CA PRO A 39 0.88 5.03 14.48
C PRO A 39 0.06 5.77 13.43
N ILE A 40 -0.39 5.10 12.35
CA ILE A 40 -1.10 5.74 11.24
C ILE A 40 -2.44 6.28 11.75
N ASN A 41 -2.73 7.53 11.42
CA ASN A 41 -3.95 8.20 11.82
C ASN A 41 -5.20 7.51 11.20
N LEU A 42 -6.08 7.00 12.05
CA LEU A 42 -7.28 6.29 11.61
C LEU A 42 -8.28 7.19 10.87
N ASP A 43 -8.35 8.48 11.23
CA ASP A 43 -9.20 9.44 10.51
C ASP A 43 -8.66 9.72 9.10
N LEU A 44 -7.33 9.72 8.92
CA LEU A 44 -6.71 9.81 7.60
C LEU A 44 -7.05 8.59 6.76
N ILE A 45 -6.92 7.39 7.33
CA ILE A 45 -7.32 6.14 6.64
C ILE A 45 -8.78 6.22 6.19
N LYS A 46 -9.68 6.63 7.09
CA LYS A 46 -11.10 6.75 6.75
C LYS A 46 -11.32 7.75 5.61
N ARG A 47 -10.75 8.95 5.71
CA ARG A 47 -10.88 9.96 4.63
C ARG A 47 -10.35 9.46 3.29
N THR A 48 -9.25 8.71 3.29
CA THR A 48 -8.72 8.17 2.03
C THR A 48 -9.59 7.06 1.44
N PHE A 49 -10.33 6.30 2.26
CA PHE A 49 -11.39 5.42 1.76
C PHE A 49 -12.55 6.21 1.15
N ASP A 50 -12.99 7.29 1.80
CA ASP A 50 -14.05 8.16 1.27
C ASP A 50 -13.61 8.79 -0.06
N ILE A 51 -12.37 9.27 -0.18
CA ILE A 51 -11.75 9.76 -1.41
C ILE A 51 -11.72 8.68 -2.51
N ALA A 52 -11.34 7.47 -2.17
CA ALA A 52 -11.32 6.36 -3.13
C ALA A 52 -12.73 6.03 -3.63
N GLU A 53 -13.72 5.99 -2.75
CA GLU A 53 -15.12 5.78 -3.12
C GLU A 53 -15.62 6.89 -4.05
N GLU A 54 -15.36 8.16 -3.72
CA GLU A 54 -15.74 9.30 -4.57
C GLU A 54 -15.09 9.20 -5.95
N MET A 55 -13.80 8.90 -6.00
CA MET A 55 -13.03 8.73 -7.24
C MET A 55 -13.59 7.63 -8.13
N PHE A 56 -13.82 6.42 -7.58
CA PHE A 56 -14.31 5.30 -8.38
C PHE A 56 -15.76 5.49 -8.84
N ASN A 57 -16.55 6.29 -8.13
CA ASN A 57 -17.92 6.67 -8.51
C ASN A 57 -17.98 7.78 -9.58
N LEU A 58 -16.87 8.41 -9.94
CA LEU A 58 -16.84 9.39 -11.04
C LEU A 58 -17.25 8.73 -12.37
N PRO A 59 -17.87 9.49 -13.28
CA PRO A 59 -18.14 9.04 -14.65
C PRO A 59 -16.87 8.52 -15.33
N TYR A 60 -17.03 7.47 -16.14
CA TYR A 60 -15.93 6.84 -16.86
C TYR A 60 -15.09 7.86 -17.66
N GLU A 61 -15.74 8.79 -18.34
CA GLU A 61 -15.11 9.81 -19.17
C GLU A 61 -14.22 10.76 -18.35
N ILE A 62 -14.57 10.98 -17.09
CA ILE A 62 -13.76 11.77 -16.15
C ILE A 62 -12.54 10.95 -15.71
N LYS A 63 -12.75 9.73 -15.25
CA LYS A 63 -11.65 8.84 -14.82
C LYS A 63 -10.63 8.61 -15.94
N GLN A 64 -11.07 8.47 -17.18
CA GLN A 64 -10.21 8.29 -18.35
C GLN A 64 -9.20 9.42 -18.59
N LYS A 65 -9.49 10.65 -18.17
CA LYS A 65 -8.54 11.78 -18.28
C LYS A 65 -7.26 11.55 -17.48
N TYR A 66 -7.36 10.73 -16.43
CA TYR A 66 -6.27 10.40 -15.47
C TYR A 66 -5.57 9.10 -15.80
N HIS A 67 -5.94 8.44 -16.90
CA HIS A 67 -5.22 7.30 -17.44
C HIS A 67 -3.98 7.76 -18.20
N VAL A 68 -2.81 7.20 -17.88
CA VAL A 68 -1.56 7.50 -18.57
C VAL A 68 -1.11 6.28 -19.37
N PRO A 69 -1.38 6.27 -20.69
CA PRO A 69 -0.98 5.17 -21.55
C PRO A 69 0.54 4.95 -21.55
N GLY A 70 0.97 3.70 -21.65
CA GLY A 70 2.39 3.32 -21.73
C GLY A 70 3.13 3.27 -20.39
N THR A 71 2.45 3.56 -19.28
CA THR A 71 3.03 3.47 -17.92
C THR A 71 2.80 2.13 -17.25
N ASN A 72 2.08 1.21 -17.90
CA ASN A 72 1.64 -0.06 -17.33
C ASN A 72 0.92 0.10 -15.97
N GLY A 73 0.14 1.18 -15.82
CA GLY A 73 -0.59 1.48 -14.60
C GLY A 73 0.28 1.99 -13.45
N ALA A 74 1.53 2.41 -13.69
CA ALA A 74 2.45 2.82 -12.63
C ALA A 74 1.98 4.06 -11.85
N ARG A 75 1.08 4.88 -12.41
CA ARG A 75 0.48 6.06 -11.78
C ARG A 75 -0.90 6.34 -12.36
N GLY A 76 -1.77 6.89 -11.53
CA GLY A 76 -3.10 7.32 -11.92
C GLY A 76 -4.07 6.18 -12.12
N TYR A 77 -5.07 6.43 -12.95
CA TYR A 77 -6.18 5.51 -13.20
C TYR A 77 -5.81 4.44 -14.22
N THR A 78 -6.15 3.21 -13.93
CA THR A 78 -6.12 2.10 -14.89
C THR A 78 -7.53 1.55 -15.06
N PRO A 79 -8.10 1.63 -16.28
CA PRO A 79 -9.45 1.18 -16.56
C PRO A 79 -9.59 -0.34 -16.63
N TYR A 80 -10.83 -0.80 -16.62
CA TYR A 80 -11.17 -2.21 -16.84
C TYR A 80 -10.56 -2.75 -18.14
N GLY A 81 -10.11 -3.97 -18.11
CA GLY A 81 -9.66 -4.68 -19.29
C GLY A 81 -8.30 -4.26 -19.85
N ILE A 82 -7.52 -3.49 -19.11
CA ILE A 82 -6.16 -3.10 -19.50
C ILE A 82 -5.13 -4.09 -18.97
N GLU A 83 -5.29 -4.55 -17.73
CA GLU A 83 -4.36 -5.48 -17.12
C GLU A 83 -4.77 -6.92 -17.39
N THR A 84 -3.80 -7.76 -17.72
CA THR A 84 -3.98 -9.20 -17.90
C THR A 84 -2.96 -9.92 -17.03
N ALA A 85 -3.41 -10.87 -16.23
CA ALA A 85 -2.53 -11.67 -15.40
C ALA A 85 -1.54 -12.46 -16.25
N LEU A 86 -0.35 -12.72 -15.70
CA LEU A 86 0.70 -13.47 -16.38
C LEU A 86 0.17 -14.84 -16.83
N ASN A 87 0.33 -15.16 -18.12
CA ASN A 87 -0.15 -16.37 -18.81
C ASN A 87 -1.68 -16.48 -19.00
N GLU A 88 -2.46 -15.42 -18.68
CA GLU A 88 -3.89 -15.38 -18.98
C GLU A 88 -4.16 -14.70 -20.34
N LYS A 89 -5.33 -15.03 -20.93
CA LYS A 89 -5.78 -14.45 -22.19
C LYS A 89 -6.93 -13.45 -22.03
N VAL A 90 -7.52 -13.44 -20.84
CA VAL A 90 -8.66 -12.58 -20.49
C VAL A 90 -8.16 -11.50 -19.56
N ALA A 91 -8.47 -10.26 -19.91
CA ALA A 91 -8.13 -9.13 -19.08
C ALA A 91 -8.92 -9.12 -17.76
N ASP A 92 -8.30 -8.62 -16.71
CA ASP A 92 -8.90 -8.49 -15.39
C ASP A 92 -10.10 -7.54 -15.42
N GLN A 93 -11.18 -7.96 -14.79
CA GLN A 93 -12.40 -7.17 -14.63
C GLN A 93 -12.28 -6.28 -13.38
N LYS A 94 -11.22 -5.45 -13.34
CA LYS A 94 -10.95 -4.50 -12.26
C LYS A 94 -10.51 -3.16 -12.84
N GLU A 95 -10.79 -2.10 -12.10
CA GLU A 95 -10.17 -0.80 -12.28
C GLU A 95 -9.39 -0.45 -11.02
N PHE A 96 -8.34 0.33 -11.12
CA PHE A 96 -7.54 0.69 -9.97
C PHE A 96 -6.86 2.05 -10.13
N TRP A 97 -6.39 2.57 -9.01
CA TRP A 97 -5.58 3.78 -8.92
C TRP A 97 -4.23 3.48 -8.30
N HIS A 98 -3.16 3.98 -8.91
CA HIS A 98 -1.83 3.89 -8.36
C HIS A 98 -1.31 5.25 -7.90
N GLN A 99 -0.99 5.30 -6.62
CA GLN A 99 -0.28 6.40 -5.96
C GLN A 99 1.12 5.91 -5.58
N GLY A 100 2.13 6.78 -5.68
CA GLY A 100 3.51 6.40 -5.36
C GLY A 100 4.21 7.41 -4.47
N SER A 101 5.49 7.16 -4.19
CA SER A 101 6.32 8.06 -3.40
C SER A 101 6.42 9.45 -4.06
N THR A 102 6.29 10.48 -3.24
CA THR A 102 6.52 11.89 -3.63
C THR A 102 7.98 12.33 -3.39
N THR A 103 8.78 11.49 -2.73
CA THR A 103 10.15 11.82 -2.34
C THR A 103 11.21 11.28 -3.30
N ASN A 104 10.86 10.31 -4.14
CA ASN A 104 11.79 9.73 -5.10
C ASN A 104 11.62 10.38 -6.49
N SER A 105 12.51 11.30 -6.82
CA SER A 105 12.51 12.03 -8.10
C SER A 105 12.84 11.15 -9.34
N ALA A 106 13.33 9.93 -9.14
CA ALA A 106 13.56 8.98 -10.23
C ALA A 106 12.25 8.29 -10.68
N LEU A 107 11.19 8.41 -9.91
CA LEU A 107 9.88 7.85 -10.22
C LEU A 107 8.99 8.90 -10.89
N MET A 108 8.03 8.42 -11.66
CA MET A 108 7.00 9.27 -12.25
C MET A 108 6.21 9.99 -11.14
N SER A 109 5.90 11.27 -11.35
CA SER A 109 5.10 12.07 -10.41
C SER A 109 3.68 11.51 -10.26
N ASN A 110 3.10 11.71 -9.09
CA ASN A 110 1.71 11.38 -8.85
C ASN A 110 0.77 12.24 -9.69
N ILE A 111 -0.39 11.71 -9.97
CA ILE A 111 -1.50 12.38 -10.67
C ILE A 111 -2.55 12.70 -9.62
N TYR A 112 -3.27 13.80 -9.80
CA TYR A 112 -4.30 14.26 -8.87
C TYR A 112 -5.59 14.49 -9.62
N ILE A 113 -6.70 13.99 -9.08
CA ILE A 113 -8.04 14.20 -9.62
C ILE A 113 -8.57 15.51 -9.08
N GLU A 114 -8.90 16.44 -10.00
CA GLU A 114 -9.40 17.77 -9.63
C GLU A 114 -10.85 17.75 -9.14
N GLU A 115 -11.61 16.76 -9.58
CA GLU A 115 -13.02 16.57 -9.24
C GLU A 115 -13.24 15.97 -7.83
N VAL A 116 -12.17 15.51 -7.15
CA VAL A 116 -12.23 14.91 -5.80
C VAL A 116 -11.48 15.78 -4.81
N ASN A 117 -12.18 16.23 -3.77
CA ASN A 117 -11.60 17.08 -2.75
C ASN A 117 -10.56 16.33 -1.91
N ASN A 118 -9.53 17.06 -1.44
CA ASN A 118 -8.49 16.52 -0.57
C ASN A 118 -7.75 15.29 -1.14
N PHE A 119 -7.70 15.14 -2.46
CA PHE A 119 -7.07 13.98 -3.11
C PHE A 119 -5.60 13.80 -2.70
N SER A 120 -4.91 14.87 -2.31
CA SER A 120 -3.54 14.84 -1.76
C SER A 120 -3.40 14.10 -0.41
N ASP A 121 -4.50 13.80 0.30
CA ASP A 121 -4.45 12.98 1.51
C ASP A 121 -3.92 11.56 1.21
N LEU A 122 -4.03 11.09 -0.04
CA LEU A 122 -3.40 9.84 -0.50
C LEU A 122 -1.87 9.90 -0.39
N ASP A 123 -1.25 11.06 -0.67
CA ASP A 123 0.21 11.23 -0.49
C ASP A 123 0.60 11.21 0.99
N VAL A 124 -0.24 11.80 1.83
CA VAL A 124 -0.01 11.81 3.28
C VAL A 124 -0.08 10.38 3.81
N LEU A 125 -1.11 9.62 3.44
CA LEU A 125 -1.25 8.22 3.83
C LEU A 125 -0.07 7.38 3.31
N TYR A 126 0.34 7.59 2.05
CA TYR A 126 1.50 6.90 1.47
C TYR A 126 2.75 7.11 2.31
N LYS A 127 3.04 8.36 2.72
CA LYS A 127 4.21 8.69 3.55
C LYS A 127 4.15 8.04 4.93
N GLU A 128 2.97 7.97 5.56
CA GLU A 128 2.80 7.29 6.84
C GLU A 128 3.05 5.79 6.69
N PHE A 129 2.55 5.15 5.64
CA PHE A 129 2.84 3.75 5.33
C PHE A 129 4.32 3.51 5.00
N GLU A 130 4.95 4.39 4.22
CA GLU A 130 6.38 4.31 3.90
C GLU A 130 7.22 4.39 5.18
N SER A 131 6.92 5.33 6.06
CA SER A 131 7.61 5.48 7.36
C SER A 131 7.44 4.25 8.24
N MET A 132 6.23 3.72 8.33
CA MET A 132 5.95 2.48 9.08
C MET A 132 6.68 1.28 8.45
N GLY A 133 6.68 1.17 7.13
CA GLY A 133 7.38 0.13 6.39
C GLY A 133 8.89 0.13 6.65
N ILE A 134 9.50 1.30 6.74
CA ILE A 134 10.92 1.45 7.09
C ILE A 134 11.18 0.91 8.51
N GLU A 135 10.33 1.20 9.48
CA GLU A 135 10.47 0.68 10.85
C GLU A 135 10.32 -0.86 10.89
N ILE A 136 9.39 -1.41 10.11
CA ILE A 136 9.24 -2.85 9.97
C ILE A 136 10.51 -3.47 9.37
N LEU A 137 11.06 -2.89 8.31
CA LEU A 137 12.30 -3.38 7.69
C LEU A 137 13.50 -3.29 8.65
N LYS A 138 13.59 -2.24 9.47
CA LYS A 138 14.63 -2.12 10.50
C LYS A 138 14.55 -3.26 11.52
N ALA A 139 13.34 -3.70 11.90
CA ALA A 139 13.16 -4.82 12.82
C ALA A 139 13.80 -6.10 12.26
N PHE A 140 13.73 -6.33 10.95
CA PHE A 140 14.37 -7.47 10.30
C PHE A 140 15.89 -7.29 10.11
N THR A 141 16.38 -6.07 9.85
CA THR A 141 17.80 -5.81 9.55
C THR A 141 18.67 -5.63 10.78
N ASN A 142 18.10 -5.27 11.93
CA ASN A 142 18.84 -5.18 13.20
C ASN A 142 19.24 -6.55 13.76
N PHE A 143 18.80 -7.62 13.11
CA PHE A 143 19.22 -8.97 13.42
C PHE A 143 20.53 -9.27 12.69
N LYS A 144 21.64 -9.27 13.42
CA LYS A 144 22.87 -9.93 12.95
C LYS A 144 22.58 -11.41 12.92
N LEU A 145 22.45 -11.96 11.71
CA LEU A 145 22.58 -13.39 11.51
C LEU A 145 23.99 -13.74 11.95
N ASP A 146 24.14 -14.32 13.14
CA ASP A 146 25.36 -14.99 13.55
C ASP A 146 25.46 -16.26 12.67
N TYR A 147 26.21 -16.15 11.57
CA TYR A 147 26.68 -17.27 10.77
C TYR A 147 27.97 -17.82 11.37
#